data_ab8e4d111a68cbac318888e2811b1a4c
#
_entry.id   ab8e4d111a68cbac318888e2811b1a4c
#
_cell.length_a   1.000
_cell.length_b   1.000
_cell.length_c   1.000
_cell.angle_alpha   90.00
_cell.angle_beta   90.00
_cell.angle_gamma   90.00
#
_symmetry.space_group_name_H-M   'P 1'
#
loop_
_entity.id
_entity.type
_entity.pdbx_description
1 polymer ?
#
loop_
_entity_poly.entity_id
_entity_poly.type
_entity_poly.pdbx_seq_one_letter_code
_entity_poly.pdbx_strand_id
1 'polypeptide(L)'
;MINRVVLVGRMTRDPELRRTGSGAAVTGFTLAMNRPKRNDEEQQADYISCVTWNKVAENVEKYCSKGSLVGVEGRLRSRTYDLSLIHISEPTRLQLI
;
A
#
# COMPACT_ATOMS: atom_id res chain seq x y z
N MET A 1 -15.62 5.65 -15.32
CA MET A 1 -14.35 6.19 -14.80
C MET A 1 -13.35 5.06 -14.64
N ILE A 2 -12.09 5.36 -14.81
CA ILE A 2 -11.02 4.38 -14.65
C ILE A 2 -10.26 4.68 -13.37
N ASN A 3 -10.08 3.66 -12.54
CA ASN A 3 -9.30 3.76 -11.31
C ASN A 3 -8.40 2.52 -11.24
N ARG A 4 -7.23 2.64 -11.80
CA ARG A 4 -6.27 1.55 -11.88
C ARG A 4 -4.86 2.09 -11.67
N VAL A 5 -4.12 1.43 -10.78
CA VAL A 5 -2.75 1.80 -10.45
C VAL A 5 -1.86 0.59 -10.60
N VAL A 6 -0.71 0.78 -11.21
CA VAL A 6 0.33 -0.23 -11.32
C VAL A 6 1.62 0.34 -10.75
N LEU A 7 2.16 -0.32 -9.75
CA LEU A 7 3.37 0.14 -9.06
C LEU A 7 4.37 -0.99 -8.94
N VAL A 8 5.65 -0.64 -8.99
CA VAL A 8 6.75 -1.55 -8.67
C VAL A 8 7.61 -0.86 -7.61
N GLY A 9 7.82 -1.53 -6.51
CA GLY A 9 8.61 -0.97 -5.42
C GLY A 9 9.07 -2.04 -4.44
N ARG A 10 9.77 -1.61 -3.40
CA ARG A 10 10.25 -2.51 -2.35
C ARG A 10 9.44 -2.33 -1.09
N MET A 11 9.18 -3.44 -0.44
CA MET A 11 8.49 -3.42 0.86
C MET A 11 9.42 -2.85 1.92
N THR A 12 8.90 -1.91 2.71
CA THR A 12 9.69 -1.23 3.75
C THR A 12 9.80 -2.04 5.03
N ARG A 13 8.92 -3.01 5.23
CA ARG A 13 8.90 -3.91 6.38
C ARG A 13 8.12 -5.16 6.03
N ASP A 14 8.16 -6.15 6.92
CA ASP A 14 7.40 -7.37 6.72
C ASP A 14 5.90 -7.09 6.72
N PRO A 15 5.14 -7.72 5.81
CA PRO A 15 3.69 -7.56 5.80
C PRO A 15 3.05 -8.21 7.02
N GLU A 16 2.03 -7.57 7.57
CA GLU A 16 1.26 -8.10 8.69
C GLU A 16 -0.08 -8.62 8.21
N LEU A 17 -0.32 -9.90 8.42
CA LEU A 17 -1.63 -10.49 8.16
C LEU A 17 -2.51 -10.32 9.39
N ARG A 18 -3.70 -9.79 9.18
CA ARG A 18 -4.73 -9.67 10.22
C ARG A 18 -6.01 -10.28 9.70
N ARG A 19 -6.90 -10.62 10.63
CA ARG A 19 -8.23 -11.07 10.28
C ARG A 19 -9.25 -10.10 10.82
N THR A 20 -10.26 -9.80 10.00
CA THR A 20 -11.37 -8.95 10.42
C THR A 20 -12.32 -9.72 11.31
N GLY A 21 -13.31 -9.03 11.91
CA GLY A 21 -14.33 -9.67 12.71
C GLY A 21 -15.12 -10.72 11.96
N SER A 22 -15.23 -10.61 10.64
CA SER A 22 -15.88 -11.61 9.78
C SER A 22 -14.95 -12.73 9.34
N GLY A 23 -13.68 -12.70 9.75
CA GLY A 23 -12.71 -13.73 9.40
C GLY A 23 -11.95 -13.48 8.09
N ALA A 24 -12.18 -12.37 7.41
CA ALA A 24 -11.49 -12.04 6.18
C ALA A 24 -10.01 -11.73 6.44
N ALA A 25 -9.12 -12.22 5.58
CA ALA A 25 -7.70 -11.92 5.67
C ALA A 25 -7.41 -10.53 5.10
N VAL A 26 -6.61 -9.76 5.82
CA VAL A 26 -6.20 -8.41 5.41
C VAL A 26 -4.71 -8.28 5.66
N THR A 27 -3.96 -7.83 4.67
CA THR A 27 -2.53 -7.55 4.83
C THR A 27 -2.23 -6.14 4.37
N GLY A 28 -1.62 -5.36 5.28
CA GLY A 28 -1.13 -4.03 4.96
C GLY A 28 0.38 -4.03 4.80
N PHE A 29 0.86 -3.22 3.88
CA PHE A 29 2.28 -2.99 3.70
C PHE A 29 2.53 -1.64 3.02
N THR A 30 3.77 -1.19 3.06
CA THR A 30 4.16 0.07 2.43
C THR A 30 5.24 -0.21 1.39
N LEU A 31 5.05 0.35 0.20
CA LEU A 31 6.03 0.29 -0.86
C LEU A 31 6.86 1.57 -0.90
N ALA A 32 8.16 1.41 -1.02
CA ALA A 32 9.07 2.51 -1.30
C ALA A 32 9.43 2.48 -2.79
N MET A 33 9.23 3.59 -3.47
CA MET A 33 9.55 3.74 -4.87
C MET A 33 10.47 4.93 -5.03
N ASN A 34 11.63 4.71 -5.63
CA ASN A 34 12.58 5.79 -5.84
C ASN A 34 12.12 6.70 -6.95
N ARG A 35 12.19 8.01 -6.70
CA ARG A 35 11.96 9.00 -7.74
C ARG A 35 13.16 9.08 -8.66
N PRO A 36 12.96 9.44 -9.95
CA PRO A 36 14.09 9.72 -10.83
C PRO A 36 14.99 10.76 -10.19
N LYS A 37 16.30 10.45 -10.12
CA LYS A 37 17.28 11.35 -9.52
C LYS A 37 17.81 12.30 -10.59
N ARG A 38 17.75 13.60 -10.29
CA ARG A 38 18.41 14.62 -11.10
C ARG A 38 19.85 14.79 -10.63
N ASN A 39 20.68 15.40 -11.47
CA ASN A 39 22.05 15.72 -11.11
C ASN A 39 22.08 16.52 -9.80
N ASP A 40 22.94 16.13 -8.88
CA ASP A 40 23.21 16.80 -7.60
C ASP A 40 22.06 16.77 -6.58
N GLU A 41 20.95 16.12 -6.88
CA GLU A 41 19.85 15.97 -5.93
C GLU A 41 20.04 14.70 -5.11
N GLU A 42 19.59 14.76 -3.85
CA GLU A 42 19.51 13.56 -3.02
C GLU A 42 18.44 12.61 -3.55
N GLN A 43 18.71 11.32 -3.43
CA GLN A 43 17.72 10.31 -3.81
C GLN A 43 16.49 10.42 -2.92
N GLN A 44 15.34 10.61 -3.52
CA GLN A 44 14.06 10.68 -2.84
C GLN A 44 13.21 9.45 -3.19
N ALA A 45 12.35 9.09 -2.27
CA ALA A 45 11.44 7.97 -2.48
C ALA A 45 10.01 8.38 -2.12
N ASP A 46 9.06 7.81 -2.84
CA ASP A 46 7.66 7.89 -2.49
C ASP A 46 7.28 6.64 -1.71
N TYR A 47 6.47 6.82 -0.67
CA TYR A 47 5.98 5.74 0.17
C TYR A 47 4.47 5.64 0.01
N ILE A 48 4.01 4.49 -0.43
CA ILE A 48 2.59 4.25 -0.69
C ILE A 48 2.09 3.13 0.20
N SER A 49 1.07 3.40 0.98
CA SER A 49 0.42 2.38 1.81
C SER A 49 -0.50 1.54 0.94
N CYS A 50 -0.37 0.23 1.08
CA CYS A 50 -1.15 -0.74 0.31
C CYS A 50 -1.91 -1.65 1.25
N VAL A 51 -3.09 -2.08 0.81
CA VAL A 51 -3.93 -3.04 1.55
C VAL A 51 -4.37 -4.13 0.58
N THR A 52 -4.25 -5.37 1.03
CA THR A 52 -4.69 -6.54 0.28
C THR A 52 -5.71 -7.33 1.09
N TRP A 53 -6.57 -8.06 0.40
CA TRP A 53 -7.66 -8.81 1.01
C TRP A 53 -7.66 -10.26 0.54
N ASN A 54 -8.16 -11.14 1.40
CA ASN A 54 -8.44 -12.54 1.09
C ASN A 54 -7.20 -13.29 0.60
N LYS A 55 -7.29 -13.97 -0.53
CA LYS A 55 -6.21 -14.81 -1.06
C LYS A 55 -4.94 -14.00 -1.36
N VAL A 56 -5.09 -12.80 -1.88
CA VAL A 56 -3.94 -11.93 -2.16
C VAL A 56 -3.23 -11.56 -0.87
N ALA A 57 -3.99 -11.26 0.20
CA ALA A 57 -3.42 -10.96 1.51
C ALA A 57 -2.60 -12.13 2.06
N GLU A 58 -3.12 -13.34 1.95
CA GLU A 58 -2.41 -14.54 2.39
C GLU A 58 -1.14 -14.76 1.60
N ASN A 59 -1.19 -14.57 0.28
CA ASN A 59 -0.03 -14.74 -0.57
C ASN A 59 1.05 -13.69 -0.29
N VAL A 60 0.66 -12.45 -0.05
CA VAL A 60 1.61 -11.38 0.28
C VAL A 60 2.35 -11.71 1.57
N GLU A 61 1.62 -12.12 2.60
CA GLU A 61 2.22 -12.48 3.88
C GLU A 61 3.15 -13.68 3.74
N LYS A 62 2.75 -14.67 2.94
CA LYS A 62 3.49 -15.91 2.80
C LYS A 62 4.77 -15.76 1.97
N TYR A 63 4.74 -14.98 0.91
CA TYR A 63 5.82 -14.94 -0.08
C TYR A 63 6.65 -13.65 -0.08
N CYS A 64 6.21 -12.61 0.62
CA CYS A 64 6.88 -11.33 0.61
C CYS A 64 7.43 -10.99 1.99
N SER A 65 8.49 -10.19 2.02
CA SER A 65 9.12 -9.74 3.24
C SER A 65 9.75 -8.37 3.04
N LYS A 66 10.27 -7.79 4.13
CA LYS A 66 10.98 -6.52 4.07
C LYS A 66 12.06 -6.57 3.00
N GLY A 67 12.08 -5.58 2.13
CA GLY A 67 13.07 -5.48 1.05
C GLY A 67 12.67 -6.19 -0.24
N SER A 68 11.60 -6.99 -0.23
CA SER A 68 11.14 -7.65 -1.46
C SER A 68 10.74 -6.64 -2.53
N LEU A 69 11.19 -6.86 -3.75
CA LEU A 69 10.76 -6.08 -4.90
C LEU A 69 9.46 -6.69 -5.42
N VAL A 70 8.40 -5.90 -5.40
CA VAL A 70 7.07 -6.39 -5.79
C VAL A 70 6.41 -5.45 -6.78
N GLY A 71 5.66 -6.05 -7.70
CA GLY A 71 4.78 -5.32 -8.59
C GLY A 71 3.35 -5.49 -8.13
N VAL A 72 2.62 -4.39 -8.05
CA VAL A 72 1.24 -4.42 -7.59
C VAL A 72 0.32 -3.72 -8.57
N GLU A 73 -0.89 -4.23 -8.68
CA GLU A 73 -1.95 -3.62 -9.46
C GLU A 73 -3.18 -3.51 -8.57
N GLY A 74 -3.78 -2.34 -8.54
CA GLY A 74 -4.93 -2.12 -7.69
C GLY A 74 -5.66 -0.83 -8.01
N ARG A 75 -6.43 -0.37 -7.04
CA ARG A 75 -7.22 0.85 -7.12
C ARG A 75 -6.87 1.76 -5.97
N LEU A 76 -7.02 3.05 -6.21
CA LEU A 76 -6.87 4.05 -5.16
C LEU A 76 -8.16 4.15 -4.36
N ARG A 77 -8.02 4.21 -3.05
CA ARG A 77 -9.13 4.50 -2.14
C ARG A 77 -8.72 5.59 -1.18
N SER A 78 -9.68 6.45 -0.87
CA SER A 78 -9.50 7.46 0.16
C SER A 78 -10.37 7.11 1.37
N ARG A 79 -9.96 7.60 2.52
CA ARG A 79 -10.71 7.44 3.76
C ARG A 79 -10.93 8.82 4.36
N THR A 80 -12.15 9.08 4.80
CA THR A 80 -12.50 10.34 5.45
C THR A 80 -12.71 10.10 6.93
N TYR A 81 -12.09 10.93 7.76
CA TYR A 81 -12.29 10.92 9.20
C TYR A 81 -13.11 12.11 9.62
N ASP A 82 -14.01 11.89 10.57
CA ASP A 82 -14.77 12.94 11.21
C ASP A 82 -14.21 13.12 12.61
N LEU A 83 -13.43 14.18 12.79
CA LEU A 83 -12.87 14.53 14.09
C LEU A 83 -13.55 15.78 14.60
N SER A 84 -14.49 15.59 15.53
CA SER A 84 -15.34 16.67 16.05
C SER A 84 -16.15 17.28 14.90
N LEU A 85 -15.91 18.48 14.50
CA LEU A 85 -16.61 19.14 13.39
C LEU A 85 -15.73 19.28 12.15
N ILE A 86 -14.60 18.58 12.13
CA ILE A 86 -13.64 18.68 11.04
C ILE A 86 -13.58 17.35 10.29
N HIS A 87 -13.79 17.42 8.98
CA HIS A 87 -13.58 16.28 8.09
C HIS A 87 -12.16 16.30 7.57
N ILE A 88 -11.41 15.25 7.88
CA ILE A 88 -10.04 15.09 7.39
C ILE A 88 -10.02 13.94 6.42
N SER A 89 -9.61 14.21 5.18
CA SER A 89 -9.40 13.16 4.19
C SER A 89 -8.01 12.58 4.38
N GLU A 90 -7.94 11.27 4.62
CA GLU A 90 -6.68 10.58 4.69
C GLU A 90 -6.02 10.52 3.32
N PRO A 91 -4.68 10.58 3.26
CA PRO A 91 -3.97 10.36 2.00
C PRO A 91 -4.40 9.06 1.33
N THR A 92 -4.33 9.06 0.05
CA THR A 92 -4.75 7.95 -0.79
C THR A 92 -4.10 6.63 -0.37
N ARG A 93 -4.92 5.60 -0.26
CA ARG A 93 -4.46 4.24 0.02
C ARG A 93 -4.74 3.37 -1.19
N LEU A 94 -3.76 2.58 -1.59
CA LEU A 94 -3.91 1.63 -2.67
C LEU A 94 -4.54 0.35 -2.16
N GLN A 95 -5.64 -0.05 -2.79
CA GLN A 95 -6.23 -1.37 -2.55
C GLN A 95 -5.93 -2.25 -3.75
N LEU A 96 -5.25 -3.37 -3.50
CA LEU A 96 -4.87 -4.30 -4.56
C LEU A 96 -6.05 -5.19 -4.98
N ILE A 97 -6.08 -5.47 -6.24
CA ILE A 97 -7.09 -6.34 -6.83
C ILE A 97 -6.65 -7.80 -6.75
#